data_dc6146872a937a4317129e672e2c01da
#
_entry.id   dc6146872a937a4317129e672e2c01da
#
_cell.length_a   1.000
_cell.length_b   1.000
_cell.length_c   1.000
_cell.angle_alpha   90.00
_cell.angle_beta   90.00
_cell.angle_gamma   90.00
#
_symmetry.space_group_name_H-M   'P 1'
#
loop_
_entity.id
_entity.type
_entity.pdbx_description
1 polymer ?
#
loop_
_entity_poly.entity_id
_entity_poly.type
_entity_poly.pdbx_seq_one_letter_code
_entity_poly.pdbx_strand_id
1 'polypeptide(L)'
;MRYDTACRERHIHGFGQASDMIKFAPHAQLTAITDHWNDYYIARAKAVLDGTWKSTDTWEGIGGGMVVMAPFTNMPDDVKAMAEATTSKIASGALHPFTGPITRQDGTTVGEPGKPLPDPEILKMNWYVKGIDDKLP
;
A
#
# COMPACT_ATOMS: atom_id res chain seq x y z
N MET A 1 3.16 19.35 -4.72
CA MET A 1 3.27 20.23 -5.88
C MET A 1 4.03 19.64 -7.08
N ARG A 2 5.15 18.93 -6.92
CA ARG A 2 5.91 18.39 -8.08
C ARG A 2 5.24 17.21 -8.80
N TYR A 3 4.48 16.38 -8.09
CA TYR A 3 3.82 15.21 -8.63
C TYR A 3 2.76 15.57 -9.69
N ASP A 4 1.86 16.47 -9.37
CA ASP A 4 0.75 16.90 -10.22
C ASP A 4 1.23 17.56 -11.51
N THR A 5 2.13 18.53 -11.40
CA THR A 5 2.71 19.23 -12.54
C THR A 5 3.39 18.27 -13.51
N ALA A 6 4.22 17.35 -13.00
CA ALA A 6 4.93 16.39 -13.82
C ALA A 6 3.97 15.41 -14.55
N CYS A 7 2.95 14.90 -13.87
CA CYS A 7 1.98 14.00 -14.48
C CYS A 7 1.17 14.71 -15.58
N ARG A 8 0.71 15.93 -15.32
CA ARG A 8 -0.06 16.72 -16.26
C ARG A 8 0.76 17.15 -17.48
N GLU A 9 1.96 17.67 -17.27
CA GLU A 9 2.82 18.14 -18.35
C GLU A 9 3.33 17.02 -19.25
N ARG A 10 3.47 15.81 -18.69
CA ARG A 10 3.96 14.64 -19.43
C ARG A 10 2.86 13.70 -19.91
N HIS A 11 1.59 14.02 -19.66
CA HIS A 11 0.44 13.17 -19.98
C HIS A 11 0.58 11.72 -19.45
N ILE A 12 1.09 11.59 -18.22
CA ILE A 12 1.23 10.30 -17.54
C ILE A 12 0.28 10.21 -16.35
N HIS A 13 -0.03 9.00 -15.95
CA HIS A 13 -0.80 8.72 -14.76
C HIS A 13 0.10 8.49 -13.55
N GLY A 14 -0.47 8.68 -12.35
CA GLY A 14 0.26 8.45 -11.13
C GLY A 14 -0.64 8.05 -9.97
N PHE A 15 0.01 7.62 -8.89
CA PHE A 15 -0.62 7.23 -7.65
C PHE A 15 -0.24 8.21 -6.53
N GLY A 16 -1.21 8.61 -5.71
CA GLY A 16 -0.95 9.40 -4.51
C GLY A 16 -0.38 8.53 -3.38
N GLN A 17 0.49 9.12 -2.55
CA GLN A 17 1.05 8.50 -1.36
C GLN A 17 0.71 9.34 -0.13
N ALA A 18 0.17 8.70 0.90
CA ALA A 18 -0.25 9.26 2.19
C ALA A 18 -1.37 10.32 2.12
N SER A 19 -1.66 10.86 0.95
CA SER A 19 -2.71 11.86 0.74
C SER A 19 -3.38 11.70 -0.61
N ASP A 20 -4.69 11.93 -0.64
CA ASP A 20 -5.43 12.00 -1.89
C ASP A 20 -5.20 13.37 -2.55
N MET A 21 -4.46 13.36 -3.64
CA MET A 21 -4.08 14.56 -4.40
C MET A 21 -4.98 14.80 -5.61
N ILE A 22 -6.13 14.14 -5.72
CA ILE A 22 -7.05 14.25 -6.88
C ILE A 22 -7.44 15.70 -7.19
N LYS A 23 -7.57 16.53 -6.15
CA LYS A 23 -7.87 17.96 -6.30
C LYS A 23 -6.83 18.69 -7.15
N PHE A 24 -5.59 18.24 -7.13
CA PHE A 24 -4.48 18.86 -7.84
C PHE A 24 -4.16 18.17 -9.17
N ALA A 25 -4.55 16.90 -9.32
CA ALA A 25 -4.31 16.10 -10.52
C ALA A 25 -5.58 15.35 -10.98
N PRO A 26 -6.70 16.07 -11.26
CA PRO A 26 -8.01 15.44 -11.50
C PRO A 26 -8.04 14.52 -12.72
N HIS A 27 -7.11 14.68 -13.67
CA HIS A 27 -7.02 13.89 -14.91
C HIS A 27 -5.78 12.99 -14.98
N ALA A 28 -4.97 12.96 -13.93
CA ALA A 28 -3.72 12.19 -13.91
C ALA A 28 -3.66 11.17 -12.78
N GLN A 29 -4.31 11.43 -11.64
CA GLN A 29 -4.29 10.49 -10.53
C GLN A 29 -5.23 9.31 -10.79
N LEU A 30 -4.71 8.08 -10.66
CA LEU A 30 -5.49 6.86 -10.75
C LEU A 30 -6.17 6.50 -9.42
N THR A 31 -5.43 6.60 -8.34
CA THR A 31 -5.86 6.44 -6.95
C THR A 31 -4.78 6.97 -6.01
N ALA A 32 -5.00 6.88 -4.71
CA ALA A 32 -4.01 7.17 -3.69
C ALA A 32 -4.10 6.15 -2.56
N ILE A 33 -2.98 5.91 -1.90
CA ILE A 33 -2.92 5.22 -0.62
C ILE A 33 -3.00 6.30 0.46
N THR A 34 -4.02 6.22 1.33
CA THR A 34 -4.23 7.16 2.42
C THR A 34 -4.17 6.47 3.76
N ASP A 35 -3.70 7.18 4.78
CA ASP A 35 -3.58 6.66 6.13
C ASP A 35 -4.73 7.18 7.00
N HIS A 36 -5.45 6.27 7.64
CA HIS A 36 -6.55 6.58 8.56
C HIS A 36 -6.08 6.56 10.01
N TRP A 37 -5.41 7.63 10.43
CA TRP A 37 -4.87 7.77 11.78
C TRP A 37 -5.91 8.06 12.87
N ASN A 38 -7.11 8.53 12.50
CA ASN A 38 -8.10 9.01 13.46
C ASN A 38 -8.48 7.95 14.52
N ASP A 39 -8.89 6.77 14.06
CA ASP A 39 -9.33 5.70 14.95
C ASP A 39 -8.19 5.17 15.79
N TYR A 40 -7.00 5.10 15.22
CA TYR A 40 -5.80 4.72 15.94
C TYR A 40 -5.51 5.67 17.10
N TYR A 41 -5.47 6.99 16.87
CA TYR A 41 -5.20 7.97 17.92
C TYR A 41 -6.30 8.00 18.98
N ILE A 42 -7.56 7.89 18.58
CA ILE A 42 -8.70 7.81 19.52
C ILE A 42 -8.56 6.57 20.41
N ALA A 43 -8.26 5.40 19.82
CA ALA A 43 -8.06 4.17 20.58
C ALA A 43 -6.90 4.27 21.57
N ARG A 44 -5.76 4.88 21.17
CA ARG A 44 -4.62 5.11 22.05
C ARG A 44 -4.96 6.06 23.21
N ALA A 45 -5.62 7.17 22.94
CA ALA A 45 -6.06 8.10 23.97
C ALA A 45 -7.04 7.45 24.97
N LYS A 46 -8.00 6.68 24.49
CA LYS A 46 -8.91 5.91 25.35
C LYS A 46 -8.16 4.91 26.23
N ALA A 47 -7.23 4.15 25.65
CA ALA A 47 -6.45 3.17 26.39
C ALA A 47 -5.64 3.83 27.54
N VAL A 48 -5.12 5.04 27.33
CA VAL A 48 -4.45 5.82 28.40
C VAL A 48 -5.44 6.19 29.50
N LEU A 49 -6.61 6.71 29.14
CA LEU A 49 -7.65 7.09 30.10
C LEU A 49 -8.18 5.90 30.90
N ASP A 50 -8.28 4.74 30.28
CA ASP A 50 -8.78 3.50 30.86
C ASP A 50 -7.66 2.75 31.64
N GLY A 51 -6.42 3.25 31.65
CA GLY A 51 -5.26 2.60 32.30
C GLY A 51 -4.83 1.28 31.63
N THR A 52 -5.28 1.02 30.41
CA THR A 52 -4.98 -0.23 29.66
C THR A 52 -3.87 -0.06 28.62
N TRP A 53 -3.37 1.14 28.42
CA TRP A 53 -2.34 1.41 27.43
C TRP A 53 -1.05 0.63 27.69
N LYS A 54 -0.50 0.07 26.63
CA LYS A 54 0.83 -0.56 26.60
C LYS A 54 1.60 -0.07 25.40
N SER A 55 2.92 0.06 25.55
CA SER A 55 3.81 0.35 24.42
C SER A 55 3.94 -0.90 23.56
N THR A 56 3.33 -0.87 22.40
CA THR A 56 3.35 -1.98 21.43
C THR A 56 3.50 -1.40 20.02
N ASP A 57 4.20 -2.12 19.16
CA ASP A 57 4.23 -1.81 17.74
C ASP A 57 2.86 -2.06 17.11
N THR A 58 2.55 -1.24 16.10
CA THR A 58 1.36 -1.42 15.26
C THR A 58 1.80 -1.57 13.82
N TRP A 59 1.41 -2.69 13.21
CA TRP A 59 1.67 -3.02 11.82
C TRP A 59 0.38 -3.50 11.20
N GLU A 60 -0.29 -2.61 10.48
CA GLU A 60 -1.59 -2.87 9.88
C GLU A 60 -1.62 -2.39 8.42
N GLY A 61 -2.50 -3.00 7.64
CA GLY A 61 -2.73 -2.67 6.26
C GLY A 61 -4.20 -2.32 5.98
N ILE A 62 -4.64 -2.62 4.78
CA ILE A 62 -6.02 -2.35 4.32
C ILE A 62 -7.04 -3.13 5.19
N GLY A 63 -6.75 -4.37 5.55
CA GLY A 63 -7.66 -5.21 6.36
C GLY A 63 -7.90 -4.67 7.76
N GLY A 64 -6.90 -4.02 8.36
CA GLY A 64 -7.02 -3.37 9.68
C GLY A 64 -7.60 -1.97 9.63
N GLY A 65 -7.81 -1.41 8.44
CA GLY A 65 -8.41 -0.09 8.25
C GLY A 65 -7.46 1.09 8.42
N MET A 66 -6.19 0.87 8.75
CA MET A 66 -5.20 1.96 8.83
C MET A 66 -4.79 2.48 7.45
N VAL A 67 -4.81 1.62 6.45
CA VAL A 67 -4.54 1.97 5.05
C VAL A 67 -5.83 1.88 4.25
N VAL A 68 -6.15 2.92 3.50
CA VAL A 68 -7.36 3.00 2.66
C VAL A 68 -6.98 3.46 1.26
N MET A 69 -7.58 2.82 0.26
CA MET A 69 -7.46 3.28 -1.12
C MET A 69 -8.45 4.43 -1.38
N ALA A 70 -7.96 5.53 -1.92
CA ALA A 70 -8.82 6.57 -2.47
C ALA A 70 -9.62 6.03 -3.67
N PRO A 71 -10.69 6.70 -4.10
CA PRO A 71 -11.45 6.27 -5.26
C PRO A 71 -10.58 6.02 -6.49
N PHE A 72 -10.86 4.95 -7.21
CA PHE A 72 -10.20 4.65 -8.49
C PHE A 72 -10.79 5.55 -9.59
N THR A 73 -9.93 6.31 -10.25
CA THR A 73 -10.28 7.33 -11.25
C THR A 73 -9.39 7.24 -12.48
N ASN A 74 -9.75 7.92 -13.56
CA ASN A 74 -8.95 8.04 -14.77
C ASN A 74 -8.46 6.71 -15.36
N MET A 75 -9.28 5.67 -15.26
CA MET A 75 -9.01 4.33 -15.82
C MET A 75 -10.29 3.74 -16.42
N PRO A 76 -10.19 2.76 -17.34
CA PRO A 76 -11.34 2.01 -17.85
C PRO A 76 -12.12 1.27 -16.75
N ASP A 77 -13.42 1.09 -16.94
CA ASP A 77 -14.30 0.47 -15.93
C ASP A 77 -13.92 -0.97 -15.58
N ASP A 78 -13.44 -1.75 -16.53
CA ASP A 78 -12.95 -3.10 -16.31
C ASP A 78 -11.68 -3.13 -15.44
N VAL A 79 -10.77 -2.17 -15.65
CA VAL A 79 -9.56 -2.01 -14.84
C VAL A 79 -9.93 -1.57 -13.42
N LYS A 80 -10.87 -0.64 -13.28
CA LYS A 80 -11.40 -0.20 -11.99
C LYS A 80 -12.01 -1.37 -11.21
N ALA A 81 -12.88 -2.15 -11.85
CA ALA A 81 -13.49 -3.32 -11.23
C ALA A 81 -12.44 -4.35 -10.76
N MET A 82 -11.40 -4.57 -11.56
CA MET A 82 -10.29 -5.45 -11.20
C MET A 82 -9.50 -4.91 -9.99
N ALA A 83 -9.24 -3.61 -9.94
CA ALA A 83 -8.54 -2.95 -8.84
C ALA A 83 -9.35 -3.03 -7.53
N GLU A 84 -10.67 -2.76 -7.59
CA GLU A 84 -11.58 -2.88 -6.45
C GLU A 84 -11.66 -4.33 -5.92
N ALA A 85 -11.77 -5.31 -6.83
CA ALA A 85 -11.77 -6.71 -6.46
C ALA A 85 -10.43 -7.15 -5.83
N THR A 86 -9.30 -6.64 -6.33
CA THR A 86 -7.97 -6.91 -5.76
C THR A 86 -7.84 -6.30 -4.38
N THR A 87 -8.27 -5.06 -4.19
CA THR A 87 -8.30 -4.39 -2.88
C THR A 87 -9.12 -5.20 -1.87
N SER A 88 -10.28 -5.68 -2.27
CA SER A 88 -11.14 -6.53 -1.42
C SER A 88 -10.47 -7.86 -1.03
N LYS A 89 -9.74 -8.49 -1.95
CA LYS A 89 -8.98 -9.72 -1.67
C LYS A 89 -7.83 -9.46 -0.67
N ILE A 90 -7.13 -8.34 -0.80
CA ILE A 90 -6.09 -7.95 0.15
C ILE A 90 -6.70 -7.65 1.52
N ALA A 91 -7.79 -6.89 1.57
CA ALA A 91 -8.49 -6.56 2.81
C ALA A 91 -8.99 -7.79 3.57
N SER A 92 -9.48 -8.80 2.85
CA SER A 92 -9.96 -10.06 3.45
C SER A 92 -8.86 -11.07 3.77
N GLY A 93 -7.60 -10.79 3.39
CA GLY A 93 -6.49 -11.75 3.51
C GLY A 93 -6.49 -12.88 2.47
N ALA A 94 -7.42 -12.86 1.52
CA ALA A 94 -7.46 -13.85 0.43
C ALA A 94 -6.31 -13.69 -0.57
N LEU A 95 -5.71 -12.52 -0.61
CA LEU A 95 -4.50 -12.22 -1.38
C LEU A 95 -3.50 -11.50 -0.48
N HIS A 96 -2.29 -12.04 -0.39
CA HIS A 96 -1.19 -11.37 0.26
C HIS A 96 -0.14 -10.99 -0.80
N PRO A 97 0.22 -9.68 -0.92
CA PRO A 97 1.13 -9.20 -1.98
C PRO A 97 2.52 -9.87 -1.97
N PHE A 98 2.99 -10.29 -0.79
CA PHE A 98 4.27 -10.97 -0.62
C PHE A 98 4.10 -12.50 -0.47
N THR A 99 3.23 -13.11 -1.26
CA THR A 99 3.10 -14.57 -1.30
C THR A 99 4.23 -15.18 -2.14
N GLY A 100 4.96 -16.12 -1.57
CA GLY A 100 6.08 -16.79 -2.22
C GLY A 100 5.66 -17.80 -3.31
N PRO A 101 6.59 -18.21 -4.17
CA PRO A 101 7.99 -17.76 -4.22
C PRO A 101 8.13 -16.41 -4.92
N ILE A 102 8.95 -15.53 -4.36
CA ILE A 102 9.28 -14.23 -4.95
C ILE A 102 10.70 -14.30 -5.49
N THR A 103 10.90 -14.00 -6.77
CA THR A 103 12.22 -13.97 -7.38
C THR A 103 12.85 -12.60 -7.15
N ARG A 104 14.04 -12.60 -6.58
CA ARG A 104 14.86 -11.40 -6.40
C ARG A 104 15.54 -10.99 -7.71
N GLN A 105 16.07 -9.77 -7.73
CA GLN A 105 16.82 -9.22 -8.85
C GLN A 105 18.04 -10.08 -9.23
N ASP A 106 18.70 -10.69 -8.27
CA ASP A 106 19.86 -11.59 -8.46
C ASP A 106 19.48 -13.00 -8.96
N GLY A 107 18.20 -13.27 -9.16
CA GLY A 107 17.67 -14.56 -9.62
C GLY A 107 17.40 -15.55 -8.49
N THR A 108 17.75 -15.25 -7.24
CA THR A 108 17.41 -16.12 -6.10
C THR A 108 15.93 -15.99 -5.76
N THR A 109 15.38 -16.97 -5.06
CA THR A 109 13.98 -16.97 -4.62
C THR A 109 13.88 -16.90 -3.11
N VAL A 110 12.81 -16.26 -2.62
CA VAL A 110 12.47 -16.15 -1.21
C VAL A 110 11.00 -16.49 -1.00
N GLY A 111 10.69 -17.10 0.13
CA GLY A 111 9.35 -17.55 0.48
C GLY A 111 8.99 -18.93 -0.08
N GLU A 112 8.19 -19.65 0.67
CA GLU A 112 7.65 -20.96 0.27
C GLU A 112 6.47 -20.77 -0.69
N PRO A 113 6.29 -21.67 -1.67
CA PRO A 113 5.16 -21.59 -2.59
C PRO A 113 3.81 -21.50 -1.88
N GLY A 114 3.03 -20.48 -2.23
CA GLY A 114 1.69 -20.26 -1.69
C GLY A 114 1.63 -19.74 -0.25
N LYS A 115 2.77 -19.48 0.40
CA LYS A 115 2.81 -18.91 1.76
C LYS A 115 3.22 -17.44 1.73
N PRO A 116 2.52 -16.56 2.47
CA PRO A 116 2.96 -15.19 2.68
C PRO A 116 4.31 -15.13 3.40
N LEU A 117 5.14 -14.15 3.05
CA LEU A 117 6.32 -13.80 3.85
C LEU A 117 5.84 -13.25 5.21
N PRO A 118 6.49 -13.65 6.31
CA PRO A 118 6.15 -13.09 7.62
C PRO A 118 6.59 -11.62 7.73
N ASP A 119 5.83 -10.83 8.49
CA ASP A 119 6.08 -9.40 8.68
C ASP A 119 7.53 -9.05 9.09
N PRO A 120 8.21 -9.81 9.96
CA PRO A 120 9.61 -9.54 10.28
C PRO A 120 10.58 -9.66 9.10
N GLU A 121 10.25 -10.46 8.09
CA GLU A 121 11.03 -10.56 6.85
C GLU A 121 10.71 -9.40 5.91
N ILE A 122 9.45 -9.02 5.80
CA ILE A 122 9.01 -7.87 5.00
C ILE A 122 9.64 -6.58 5.54
N LEU A 123 9.64 -6.38 6.86
CA LEU A 123 10.24 -5.21 7.53
C LEU A 123 11.76 -5.09 7.33
N LYS A 124 12.45 -6.20 7.10
CA LYS A 124 13.89 -6.25 6.87
C LYS A 124 14.27 -6.33 5.39
N MET A 125 13.29 -6.20 4.50
CA MET A 125 13.53 -6.32 3.06
C MET A 125 14.55 -5.28 2.58
N ASN A 126 15.67 -5.76 2.05
CA ASN A 126 16.77 -4.96 1.52
C ASN A 126 17.19 -5.45 0.13
N TRP A 127 16.23 -5.87 -0.69
CA TRP A 127 16.44 -6.37 -2.04
C TRP A 127 15.29 -5.97 -2.95
N TYR A 128 15.56 -5.89 -4.24
CA TYR A 128 14.55 -5.67 -5.26
C TYR A 128 14.05 -6.98 -5.86
N VAL A 129 12.81 -7.00 -6.29
CA VAL A 129 12.25 -8.10 -7.08
C VAL A 129 12.81 -8.07 -8.50
N LYS A 130 12.80 -9.23 -9.16
CA LYS A 130 13.16 -9.34 -10.58
C LYS A 130 12.27 -8.40 -11.41
N GLY A 131 12.90 -7.66 -12.31
CA GLY A 131 12.24 -6.65 -13.16
C GLY A 131 12.48 -5.22 -12.73
N ILE A 132 13.10 -4.99 -11.58
CA ILE A 132 13.61 -3.67 -11.17
C ILE A 132 15.06 -3.57 -11.62
N ASP A 133 15.40 -2.56 -12.42
CA ASP A 133 16.75 -2.36 -12.99
C ASP A 133 17.60 -1.37 -12.18
N ASP A 134 17.15 -0.99 -10.99
CA ASP A 134 17.85 -0.07 -10.10
C ASP A 134 18.70 -0.83 -9.07
N LYS A 135 19.56 -0.10 -8.36
CA LYS A 135 20.39 -0.62 -7.27
C LYS A 135 19.93 -0.02 -5.96
N LEU A 136 19.99 -0.80 -4.90
CA LEU A 136 19.82 -0.27 -3.55
C LEU A 136 20.94 0.75 -3.26
N PRO A 137 20.60 1.86 -2.59
CA PRO A 137 21.56 2.89 -2.20
C PRO A 137 22.58 2.38 -1.20
#